data_12bcaeada6e81e537f019ae10eebe2c8
#
_entry.id   12bcaeada6e81e537f019ae10eebe2c8
#
_cell.length_a   1.000
_cell.length_b   1.000
_cell.length_c   1.000
_cell.angle_alpha   90.00
_cell.angle_beta   90.00
_cell.angle_gamma   90.00
#
_symmetry.space_group_name_H-M   'P 1'
#
loop_
_entity.id
_entity.type
_entity.pdbx_description
1 polymer ?
#
loop_
_entity_poly.entity_id
_entity_poly.type
_entity_poly.pdbx_seq_one_letter_code
_entity_poly.pdbx_strand_id
1 'polypeptide(L)'
;NKSGGAQPFISLGDARKTPILHPPLPEQKKIASILTSVDEVIENTQKQIDKLQDLKKPTMNELLTKGIGHTEFKDSELGRIPKSWDVQSLGELSTKVGSGVTPRGGASVYQDHGIIFIRSQNVHFGGLMLDEVAYISEQIHTAMRGSTVYGGDVLLNITGASIGRCTIVPNDFPESNVNQHVCIIRPKNS
;
A
#
# COMPACT_ATOMS: atom_id res chain seq x y z
N ASN A 1 -42.43 -4.54 -2.87
CA ASN A 1 -42.31 -3.69 -4.07
C ASN A 1 -40.92 -3.09 -4.10
N LYS A 2 -40.03 -3.67 -4.89
CA LYS A 2 -38.70 -3.11 -5.18
C LYS A 2 -38.92 -2.04 -6.25
N SER A 3 -38.91 -0.78 -5.89
CA SER A 3 -38.76 0.32 -6.83
C SER A 3 -37.31 0.30 -7.32
N GLY A 4 -37.11 -0.08 -8.58
CA GLY A 4 -35.83 0.06 -9.26
C GLY A 4 -35.47 1.55 -9.30
N GLY A 5 -34.36 1.94 -8.67
CA GLY A 5 -33.83 3.28 -8.77
C GLY A 5 -33.42 3.56 -10.21
N ALA A 6 -34.14 4.44 -10.89
CA ALA A 6 -33.72 4.95 -12.20
C ALA A 6 -32.38 5.66 -12.03
N GLN A 7 -31.40 5.36 -12.88
CA GLN A 7 -30.15 6.10 -12.91
C GLN A 7 -30.45 7.58 -13.13
N PRO A 8 -29.88 8.51 -12.32
CA PRO A 8 -30.06 9.94 -12.54
C PRO A 8 -29.54 10.32 -13.92
N PHE A 9 -30.34 11.04 -14.69
CA PHE A 9 -29.98 11.53 -16.02
C PHE A 9 -30.42 13.00 -16.19
N ILE A 10 -29.69 13.73 -17.00
CA ILE A 10 -30.05 15.10 -17.39
C ILE A 10 -30.76 15.01 -18.74
N SER A 11 -32.00 15.51 -18.81
CA SER A 11 -32.74 15.57 -20.07
C SER A 11 -32.09 16.57 -21.04
N LEU A 12 -32.22 16.34 -22.36
CA LEU A 12 -31.77 17.29 -23.36
C LEU A 12 -32.48 18.66 -23.20
N GLY A 13 -33.71 18.67 -22.71
CA GLY A 13 -34.48 19.90 -22.42
C GLY A 13 -33.83 20.69 -21.28
N ASP A 14 -33.41 20.00 -20.22
CA ASP A 14 -32.76 20.64 -19.06
C ASP A 14 -31.35 21.12 -19.43
N ALA A 15 -30.61 20.31 -20.17
CA ALA A 15 -29.26 20.69 -20.66
C ALA A 15 -29.32 21.98 -21.50
N ARG A 16 -30.31 22.12 -22.37
CA ARG A 16 -30.50 23.34 -23.19
C ARG A 16 -30.84 24.59 -22.38
N LYS A 17 -31.44 24.43 -21.21
CA LYS A 17 -31.88 25.54 -20.34
C LYS A 17 -30.88 25.87 -19.24
N THR A 18 -29.81 25.05 -19.10
CA THR A 18 -28.80 25.26 -18.07
C THR A 18 -28.06 26.59 -18.32
N PRO A 19 -28.11 27.55 -17.39
CA PRO A 19 -27.38 28.80 -17.53
C PRO A 19 -25.87 28.53 -17.38
N ILE A 20 -25.06 29.16 -18.23
CA ILE A 20 -23.60 29.11 -18.18
C ILE A 20 -23.02 30.52 -18.15
N LEU A 21 -21.87 30.68 -17.49
CA LEU A 21 -21.09 31.91 -17.59
C LEU A 21 -20.44 31.97 -18.98
N HIS A 22 -20.59 33.12 -19.65
CA HIS A 22 -20.07 33.31 -21.01
C HIS A 22 -19.12 34.51 -21.06
N PRO A 23 -17.83 34.33 -20.72
CA PRO A 23 -16.85 35.41 -20.82
C PRO A 23 -16.60 35.83 -22.28
N PRO A 24 -16.04 37.01 -22.53
CA PRO A 24 -15.64 37.43 -23.86
C PRO A 24 -14.63 36.44 -24.46
N LEU A 25 -14.65 36.24 -25.78
CA LEU A 25 -13.83 35.24 -26.50
C LEU A 25 -12.32 35.35 -26.21
N PRO A 26 -11.70 36.54 -26.09
CA PRO A 26 -10.28 36.63 -25.70
C PRO A 26 -9.99 36.06 -24.33
N GLU A 27 -10.90 36.26 -23.37
CA GLU A 27 -10.79 35.73 -22.02
C GLU A 27 -10.97 34.21 -21.99
N GLN A 28 -11.95 33.69 -22.74
CA GLN A 28 -12.13 32.23 -22.91
C GLN A 28 -10.84 31.57 -23.45
N LYS A 29 -10.22 32.14 -24.47
CA LYS A 29 -8.95 31.63 -25.03
C LYS A 29 -7.83 31.66 -24.01
N LYS A 30 -7.73 32.72 -23.21
CA LYS A 30 -6.71 32.84 -22.16
C LYS A 30 -6.93 31.82 -21.05
N ILE A 31 -8.18 31.64 -20.60
CA ILE A 31 -8.54 30.61 -19.60
C ILE A 31 -8.19 29.22 -20.13
N ALA A 32 -8.60 28.90 -21.35
CA ALA A 32 -8.29 27.61 -21.99
C ALA A 32 -6.79 27.38 -22.08
N SER A 33 -6.01 28.36 -22.51
CA SER A 33 -4.54 28.25 -22.59
C SER A 33 -3.89 27.98 -21.24
N ILE A 34 -4.35 28.66 -20.17
CA ILE A 34 -3.81 28.45 -18.82
C ILE A 34 -4.13 27.03 -18.34
N LEU A 35 -5.37 26.58 -18.51
CA LEU A 35 -5.79 25.26 -18.10
C LEU A 35 -5.03 24.16 -18.88
N THR A 36 -4.91 24.31 -20.20
CA THR A 36 -4.11 23.38 -21.02
C THR A 36 -2.66 23.30 -20.56
N SER A 37 -2.04 24.44 -20.21
CA SER A 37 -0.66 24.43 -19.69
C SER A 37 -0.53 23.68 -18.38
N VAL A 38 -1.54 23.75 -17.50
CA VAL A 38 -1.58 22.97 -16.24
C VAL A 38 -1.73 21.48 -16.55
N ASP A 39 -2.65 21.13 -17.47
CA ASP A 39 -2.85 19.73 -17.88
C ASP A 39 -1.58 19.12 -18.48
N GLU A 40 -0.85 19.88 -19.32
CA GLU A 40 0.45 19.46 -19.88
C GLU A 40 1.48 19.18 -18.78
N VAL A 41 1.54 20.01 -17.73
CA VAL A 41 2.45 19.78 -16.58
C VAL A 41 2.06 18.52 -15.84
N ILE A 42 0.77 18.29 -15.59
CA ILE A 42 0.26 17.07 -14.92
C ILE A 42 0.63 15.83 -15.75
N GLU A 43 0.36 15.85 -17.06
CA GLU A 43 0.67 14.73 -17.95
C GLU A 43 2.17 14.43 -18.00
N ASN A 44 3.01 15.47 -18.12
CA ASN A 44 4.46 15.31 -18.15
C ASN A 44 4.99 14.76 -16.81
N THR A 45 4.45 15.22 -15.69
CA THR A 45 4.81 14.71 -14.36
C THR A 45 4.42 13.23 -14.22
N GLN A 46 3.23 12.85 -14.67
CA GLN A 46 2.81 11.46 -14.66
C GLN A 46 3.75 10.57 -15.50
N LYS A 47 4.09 11.00 -16.71
CA LYS A 47 5.07 10.29 -17.58
C LYS A 47 6.45 10.13 -16.91
N GLN A 48 6.88 11.11 -16.11
CA GLN A 48 8.14 11.01 -15.36
C GLN A 48 8.03 9.97 -14.23
N ILE A 49 6.92 9.97 -13.49
CA ILE A 49 6.64 8.98 -12.44
C ILE A 49 6.65 7.57 -13.03
N ASP A 50 5.95 7.36 -14.14
CA ASP A 50 5.88 6.05 -14.80
C ASP A 50 7.28 5.56 -15.23
N LYS A 51 8.09 6.41 -15.85
CA LYS A 51 9.48 6.10 -16.23
C LYS A 51 10.36 5.75 -15.03
N LEU A 52 10.20 6.47 -13.91
CA LEU A 52 10.95 6.17 -12.68
C LEU A 52 10.52 4.85 -12.06
N GLN A 53 9.24 4.49 -12.10
CA GLN A 53 8.74 3.21 -11.66
C GLN A 53 9.27 2.06 -12.55
N ASP A 54 9.27 2.26 -13.87
CA ASP A 54 9.81 1.31 -14.83
C ASP A 54 11.33 1.10 -14.65
N LEU A 55 12.07 2.13 -14.28
CA LEU A 55 13.50 2.03 -13.97
C LEU A 55 13.75 1.36 -12.61
N LYS A 56 12.92 1.67 -11.60
CA LYS A 56 13.08 1.14 -10.24
C LYS A 56 13.06 -0.38 -10.21
N LYS A 57 12.13 -1.02 -10.91
CA LYS A 57 11.94 -2.47 -10.87
C LYS A 57 13.15 -3.27 -11.39
N PRO A 58 13.68 -3.03 -12.61
CA PRO A 58 14.88 -3.74 -13.08
C PRO A 58 16.12 -3.39 -12.26
N THR A 59 16.28 -2.13 -11.82
CA THR A 59 17.39 -1.73 -10.96
C THR A 59 17.38 -2.46 -9.63
N MET A 60 16.23 -2.57 -8.98
CA MET A 60 16.08 -3.36 -7.75
C MET A 60 16.44 -4.83 -7.98
N ASN A 61 15.95 -5.44 -9.07
CA ASN A 61 16.25 -6.82 -9.39
C ASN A 61 17.76 -7.02 -9.62
N GLU A 62 18.41 -6.12 -10.33
CA GLU A 62 19.87 -6.20 -10.57
C GLU A 62 20.66 -6.04 -9.28
N LEU A 63 20.36 -5.03 -8.47
CA LEU A 63 21.05 -4.77 -7.21
C LEU A 63 20.84 -5.89 -6.17
N LEU A 64 19.64 -6.46 -6.10
CA LEU A 64 19.31 -7.54 -5.16
C LEU A 64 19.77 -8.94 -5.61
N THR A 65 20.23 -9.08 -6.85
CA THR A 65 20.76 -10.37 -7.36
C THR A 65 22.25 -10.34 -7.63
N LYS A 66 22.77 -9.21 -8.14
CA LYS A 66 24.18 -9.08 -8.51
C LYS A 66 25.00 -8.22 -7.56
N GLY A 67 24.34 -7.44 -6.68
CA GLY A 67 25.00 -6.50 -5.79
C GLY A 67 25.65 -5.33 -6.53
N ILE A 68 26.60 -4.67 -5.87
CA ILE A 68 27.31 -3.50 -6.39
C ILE A 68 28.79 -3.84 -6.55
N GLY A 69 29.31 -3.79 -7.79
CA GLY A 69 30.74 -3.95 -8.07
C GLY A 69 31.31 -5.35 -7.88
N HIS A 70 30.48 -6.39 -7.74
CA HIS A 70 30.97 -7.77 -7.64
C HIS A 70 31.37 -8.33 -9.00
N THR A 71 32.53 -8.99 -9.06
CA THR A 71 33.06 -9.66 -10.26
C THR A 71 33.05 -11.18 -10.14
N GLU A 72 33.02 -11.72 -8.92
CA GLU A 72 32.96 -13.15 -8.65
C GLU A 72 31.59 -13.58 -8.15
N PHE A 73 31.11 -14.69 -8.69
CA PHE A 73 29.77 -15.21 -8.39
C PHE A 73 29.83 -16.71 -8.08
N LYS A 74 28.84 -17.19 -7.32
CA LYS A 74 28.64 -18.63 -7.02
C LYS A 74 27.16 -18.99 -7.29
N ASP A 75 26.92 -20.27 -7.56
CA ASP A 75 25.56 -20.79 -7.64
C ASP A 75 24.98 -21.02 -6.24
N SER A 76 23.69 -20.77 -6.07
CA SER A 76 22.93 -21.01 -4.85
C SER A 76 21.54 -21.55 -5.19
N GLU A 77 20.79 -21.97 -4.19
CA GLU A 77 19.38 -22.39 -4.35
C GLU A 77 18.45 -21.25 -4.86
N LEU A 78 18.86 -20.00 -4.69
CA LEU A 78 18.13 -18.81 -5.17
C LEU A 78 18.65 -18.29 -6.52
N GLY A 79 19.54 -19.06 -7.19
CA GLY A 79 20.20 -18.68 -8.41
C GLY A 79 21.63 -18.18 -8.18
N ARG A 80 22.19 -17.50 -9.18
CA ARG A 80 23.57 -17.02 -9.15
C ARG A 80 23.69 -15.72 -8.35
N ILE A 81 24.49 -15.75 -7.29
CA ILE A 81 24.70 -14.63 -6.35
C ILE A 81 26.18 -14.25 -6.26
N PRO A 82 26.53 -13.03 -5.80
CA PRO A 82 27.92 -12.68 -5.48
C PRO A 82 28.56 -13.70 -4.54
N LYS A 83 29.83 -14.03 -4.78
CA LYS A 83 30.55 -15.06 -4.03
C LYS A 83 30.62 -14.76 -2.53
N SER A 84 30.65 -13.48 -2.16
CA SER A 84 30.69 -13.00 -0.77
C SER A 84 29.33 -13.03 -0.07
N TRP A 85 28.24 -13.28 -0.79
CA TRP A 85 26.91 -13.33 -0.19
C TRP A 85 26.57 -14.72 0.33
N ASP A 86 25.83 -14.77 1.43
CA ASP A 86 25.28 -16.00 1.98
C ASP A 86 23.74 -16.03 1.87
N VAL A 87 23.21 -17.23 1.74
CA VAL A 87 21.77 -17.47 1.78
C VAL A 87 21.39 -17.81 3.22
N GLN A 88 20.45 -17.06 3.77
CA GLN A 88 19.91 -17.26 5.10
C GLN A 88 18.39 -17.26 5.06
N SER A 89 17.75 -18.00 5.94
CA SER A 89 16.30 -18.01 6.07
C SER A 89 15.79 -16.74 6.79
N LEU A 90 14.54 -16.35 6.49
CA LEU A 90 13.89 -15.26 7.23
C LEU A 90 13.82 -15.55 8.74
N GLY A 91 13.68 -16.83 9.12
CA GLY A 91 13.68 -17.23 10.53
C GLY A 91 15.00 -16.97 11.24
N GLU A 92 16.12 -17.16 10.55
CA GLU A 92 17.45 -16.87 11.10
C GLU A 92 17.70 -15.37 11.26
N LEU A 93 17.15 -14.56 10.35
CA LEU A 93 17.31 -13.10 10.34
C LEU A 93 16.27 -12.36 11.20
N SER A 94 15.30 -13.07 11.76
CA SER A 94 14.18 -12.45 12.47
C SER A 94 14.04 -12.98 13.89
N THR A 95 13.55 -12.13 14.78
CA THR A 95 13.12 -12.50 16.13
C THR A 95 11.70 -13.02 16.14
N LYS A 96 10.93 -12.71 15.09
CA LYS A 96 9.55 -13.17 14.90
C LYS A 96 9.23 -13.32 13.42
N VAL A 97 8.63 -14.46 13.08
CA VAL A 97 7.92 -14.69 11.82
C VAL A 97 6.60 -15.38 12.19
N GLY A 98 5.48 -14.70 11.99
CA GLY A 98 4.18 -15.27 12.38
C GLY A 98 3.01 -14.41 11.94
N SER A 99 1.88 -15.06 11.64
CA SER A 99 0.65 -14.36 11.30
C SER A 99 -0.06 -13.79 12.52
N GLY A 100 -0.94 -12.83 12.28
CA GLY A 100 -1.86 -12.33 13.27
C GLY A 100 -3.04 -13.28 13.52
N VAL A 101 -3.99 -12.79 14.27
CA VAL A 101 -5.22 -13.51 14.63
C VAL A 101 -6.41 -12.57 14.38
N THR A 102 -7.54 -13.13 13.95
CA THR A 102 -8.79 -12.36 13.89
C THR A 102 -9.52 -12.50 15.22
N PRO A 103 -9.95 -11.40 15.86
CA PRO A 103 -10.73 -11.45 17.08
C PRO A 103 -12.02 -12.24 16.88
N ARG A 104 -12.44 -12.99 17.89
CA ARG A 104 -13.75 -13.66 17.87
C ARG A 104 -14.87 -12.63 18.00
N GLY A 105 -15.94 -12.78 17.22
CA GLY A 105 -17.11 -11.88 17.23
C GLY A 105 -17.40 -11.19 15.90
N GLY A 106 -16.59 -11.41 14.86
CA GLY A 106 -16.83 -10.85 13.53
C GLY A 106 -16.81 -9.31 13.51
N ALA A 107 -17.74 -8.69 12.80
CA ALA A 107 -17.79 -7.24 12.65
C ALA A 107 -18.10 -6.48 13.94
N SER A 108 -18.72 -7.13 14.93
CA SER A 108 -19.15 -6.49 16.19
C SER A 108 -18.00 -6.12 17.14
N VAL A 109 -16.79 -6.63 16.89
CA VAL A 109 -15.62 -6.32 17.74
C VAL A 109 -14.85 -5.08 17.25
N TYR A 110 -15.15 -4.60 16.06
CA TYR A 110 -14.50 -3.42 15.53
C TYR A 110 -15.17 -2.15 16.06
N GLN A 111 -14.35 -1.14 16.29
CA GLN A 111 -14.73 0.14 16.87
C GLN A 111 -14.29 1.28 15.94
N ASP A 112 -14.83 2.47 16.18
CA ASP A 112 -14.46 3.69 15.41
C ASP A 112 -13.14 4.29 15.91
N HIS A 113 -12.64 3.85 17.07
CA HIS A 113 -11.38 4.31 17.67
C HIS A 113 -10.80 3.22 18.58
N GLY A 114 -9.52 3.37 18.95
CA GLY A 114 -8.82 2.42 19.83
C GLY A 114 -7.49 1.97 19.21
N ILE A 115 -7.14 0.71 19.42
CA ILE A 115 -5.92 0.12 18.86
C ILE A 115 -6.12 -0.22 17.38
N ILE A 116 -5.21 0.23 16.54
CA ILE A 116 -5.25 -0.03 15.10
C ILE A 116 -5.19 -1.54 14.83
N PHE A 117 -6.12 -2.03 13.99
CA PHE A 117 -6.17 -3.41 13.56
C PHE A 117 -5.94 -3.49 12.05
N ILE A 118 -4.70 -3.80 11.67
CA ILE A 118 -4.24 -3.86 10.29
C ILE A 118 -4.74 -5.16 9.64
N ARG A 119 -5.41 -5.03 8.51
CA ARG A 119 -5.86 -6.14 7.66
C ARG A 119 -5.08 -6.15 6.35
N SER A 120 -5.12 -7.24 5.61
CA SER A 120 -4.40 -7.38 4.33
C SER A 120 -4.68 -6.24 3.33
N GLN A 121 -5.87 -5.65 3.37
CA GLN A 121 -6.24 -4.49 2.56
C GLN A 121 -5.48 -3.21 2.91
N ASN A 122 -4.94 -3.12 4.13
CA ASN A 122 -4.17 -1.96 4.58
C ASN A 122 -2.68 -2.05 4.22
N VAL A 123 -2.19 -3.23 3.79
CA VAL A 123 -0.78 -3.46 3.44
C VAL A 123 -0.57 -3.23 1.95
N HIS A 124 0.28 -2.26 1.59
CA HIS A 124 0.63 -1.92 0.21
C HIS A 124 2.14 -1.77 0.05
N PHE A 125 2.66 -1.92 -1.17
CA PHE A 125 4.10 -1.73 -1.47
C PHE A 125 4.62 -0.31 -1.19
N GLY A 126 3.73 0.68 -1.13
CA GLY A 126 4.06 2.08 -0.85
C GLY A 126 3.90 2.49 0.61
N GLY A 127 3.49 1.57 1.50
CA GLY A 127 3.21 1.89 2.90
C GLY A 127 1.90 1.29 3.41
N LEU A 128 1.50 1.67 4.61
CA LEU A 128 0.21 1.34 5.18
C LEU A 128 -0.86 2.34 4.69
N MET A 129 -2.00 1.83 4.24
CA MET A 129 -3.18 2.64 3.92
C MET A 129 -4.19 2.52 5.06
N LEU A 130 -4.43 3.62 5.76
CA LEU A 130 -5.20 3.66 7.00
C LEU A 130 -6.57 4.33 6.87
N ASP A 131 -6.95 4.78 5.68
CA ASP A 131 -8.21 5.52 5.43
C ASP A 131 -9.47 4.75 5.87
N GLU A 132 -9.43 3.41 5.81
CA GLU A 132 -10.51 2.52 6.24
C GLU A 132 -9.97 1.46 7.22
N VAL A 133 -9.09 1.85 8.12
CA VAL A 133 -8.53 0.92 9.10
C VAL A 133 -9.58 0.59 10.17
N ALA A 134 -9.58 -0.65 10.62
CA ALA A 134 -10.38 -1.08 11.76
C ALA A 134 -9.65 -0.80 13.07
N TYR A 135 -10.41 -0.65 14.14
CA TYR A 135 -9.89 -0.52 15.51
C TYR A 135 -10.44 -1.63 16.39
N ILE A 136 -9.69 -1.99 17.41
CA ILE A 136 -10.08 -2.97 18.44
C ILE A 136 -9.89 -2.35 19.84
N SER A 137 -10.56 -2.93 20.83
CA SER A 137 -10.41 -2.48 22.22
C SER A 137 -9.05 -2.91 22.79
N GLU A 138 -8.59 -2.20 23.83
CA GLU A 138 -7.42 -2.55 24.64
C GLU A 138 -7.51 -3.99 25.20
N GLN A 139 -8.69 -4.43 25.58
CA GLN A 139 -8.90 -5.78 26.09
C GLN A 139 -8.61 -6.84 25.02
N ILE A 140 -9.05 -6.61 23.78
CA ILE A 140 -8.78 -7.50 22.64
C ILE A 140 -7.29 -7.46 22.30
N HIS A 141 -6.70 -6.27 22.23
CA HIS A 141 -5.26 -6.10 22.00
C HIS A 141 -4.43 -6.90 23.02
N THR A 142 -4.74 -6.76 24.30
CA THR A 142 -4.05 -7.47 25.38
C THR A 142 -4.19 -9.00 25.23
N ALA A 143 -5.37 -9.49 24.84
CA ALA A 143 -5.59 -10.92 24.57
C ALA A 143 -4.84 -11.40 23.31
N MET A 144 -4.50 -10.48 22.41
CA MET A 144 -3.85 -10.76 21.12
C MET A 144 -2.38 -10.33 21.07
N ARG A 145 -1.67 -10.28 22.19
CA ARG A 145 -0.24 -9.84 22.26
C ARG A 145 0.68 -10.58 21.29
N GLY A 146 0.34 -11.83 20.95
CA GLY A 146 1.09 -12.60 19.95
C GLY A 146 1.06 -11.99 18.54
N SER A 147 0.12 -11.10 18.22
CA SER A 147 -0.02 -10.42 16.94
C SER A 147 0.26 -8.92 17.02
N THR A 148 0.91 -8.46 18.07
CA THR A 148 1.33 -7.06 18.21
C THR A 148 2.41 -6.70 17.18
N VAL A 149 2.19 -5.57 16.53
CA VAL A 149 3.06 -4.95 15.54
C VAL A 149 3.78 -3.77 16.18
N TYR A 150 5.05 -3.63 15.88
CA TYR A 150 5.89 -2.51 16.33
C TYR A 150 6.54 -1.82 15.14
N GLY A 151 7.02 -0.61 15.34
CA GLY A 151 7.84 0.09 14.35
C GLY A 151 9.04 -0.76 13.92
N GLY A 152 9.36 -0.74 12.62
CA GLY A 152 10.40 -1.55 12.02
C GLY A 152 9.99 -2.99 11.62
N ASP A 153 8.82 -3.47 12.03
CA ASP A 153 8.29 -4.75 11.54
C ASP A 153 8.02 -4.69 10.03
N VAL A 154 8.26 -5.79 9.34
CA VAL A 154 7.82 -5.98 7.95
C VAL A 154 6.52 -6.75 7.97
N LEU A 155 5.48 -6.20 7.37
CA LEU A 155 4.18 -6.84 7.20
C LEU A 155 4.09 -7.44 5.80
N LEU A 156 3.72 -8.71 5.71
CA LEU A 156 3.60 -9.46 4.46
C LEU A 156 2.22 -10.09 4.37
N ASN A 157 1.48 -9.81 3.30
CA ASN A 157 0.23 -10.50 3.01
C ASN A 157 0.52 -11.93 2.53
N ILE A 158 -0.03 -12.91 3.24
CA ILE A 158 0.23 -14.34 3.01
C ILE A 158 -0.96 -15.11 2.42
N THR A 159 -2.10 -14.44 2.19
CA THR A 159 -3.30 -15.06 1.63
C THR A 159 -4.06 -14.13 0.69
N GLY A 160 -4.87 -14.72 -0.19
CA GLY A 160 -5.82 -14.00 -1.05
C GLY A 160 -5.18 -13.28 -2.23
N ALA A 161 -5.95 -12.40 -2.88
CA ALA A 161 -5.54 -11.68 -4.09
C ALA A 161 -4.38 -10.69 -3.85
N SER A 162 -4.08 -10.37 -2.61
CA SER A 162 -2.98 -9.46 -2.22
C SER A 162 -1.73 -10.19 -1.71
N ILE A 163 -1.64 -11.50 -1.90
CA ILE A 163 -0.47 -12.29 -1.50
C ILE A 163 0.82 -11.68 -2.06
N GLY A 164 1.86 -11.60 -1.23
CA GLY A 164 3.15 -11.00 -1.60
C GLY A 164 3.22 -9.48 -1.41
N ARG A 165 2.12 -8.76 -1.19
CA ARG A 165 2.21 -7.34 -0.80
C ARG A 165 2.91 -7.24 0.55
N CYS A 166 3.89 -6.36 0.63
CA CYS A 166 4.62 -6.13 1.88
C CYS A 166 4.95 -4.65 2.07
N THR A 167 5.16 -4.26 3.33
CA THR A 167 5.63 -2.92 3.70
C THR A 167 6.35 -2.95 5.03
N ILE A 168 7.17 -1.94 5.28
CA ILE A 168 7.80 -1.70 6.59
C ILE A 168 6.90 -0.79 7.41
N VAL A 169 6.69 -1.13 8.66
CA VAL A 169 5.96 -0.29 9.62
C VAL A 169 6.86 0.89 10.01
N PRO A 170 6.38 2.14 9.91
CA PRO A 170 7.15 3.31 10.36
C PRO A 170 7.60 3.17 11.82
N ASN A 171 8.78 3.68 12.17
CA ASN A 171 9.35 3.51 13.51
C ASN A 171 8.52 4.18 14.62
N ASP A 172 7.81 5.25 14.28
CA ASP A 172 6.94 6.02 15.16
C ASP A 172 5.48 5.54 15.14
N PHE A 173 5.21 4.42 14.45
CA PHE A 173 3.86 3.85 14.35
C PHE A 173 3.42 3.31 15.72
N PRO A 174 2.17 3.58 16.16
CA PRO A 174 1.67 3.09 17.43
C PRO A 174 1.54 1.57 17.46
N GLU A 175 1.59 0.98 18.66
CA GLU A 175 1.29 -0.45 18.82
C GLU A 175 -0.05 -0.78 18.18
N SER A 176 -0.07 -1.86 17.44
CA SER A 176 -1.23 -2.29 16.67
C SER A 176 -1.28 -3.81 16.57
N ASN A 177 -2.33 -4.37 16.01
CA ASN A 177 -2.43 -5.79 15.73
C ASN A 177 -2.69 -6.04 14.24
N VAL A 178 -2.43 -7.25 13.81
CA VAL A 178 -2.75 -7.72 12.45
C VAL A 178 -3.68 -8.92 12.49
N ASN A 179 -4.43 -9.12 11.40
CA ASN A 179 -5.27 -10.29 11.22
C ASN A 179 -4.45 -11.51 10.75
N GLN A 180 -5.09 -12.68 10.65
CA GLN A 180 -4.45 -13.94 10.22
C GLN A 180 -3.93 -13.93 8.78
N HIS A 181 -4.29 -12.94 7.96
CA HIS A 181 -3.87 -12.81 6.56
C HIS A 181 -2.57 -12.04 6.39
N VAL A 182 -2.06 -11.45 7.48
CA VAL A 182 -0.83 -10.66 7.50
C VAL A 182 0.20 -11.34 8.38
N CYS A 183 1.36 -11.61 7.84
CA CYS A 183 2.53 -12.11 8.57
C CYS A 183 3.36 -10.93 9.05
N ILE A 184 3.77 -10.99 10.31
CA ILE A 184 4.74 -10.09 10.93
C ILE A 184 6.11 -10.74 10.80
N ILE A 185 7.05 -10.05 10.19
CA ILE A 185 8.47 -10.41 10.16
C ILE A 185 9.20 -9.31 10.93
N ARG A 186 9.75 -9.67 12.08
CA ARG A 186 10.50 -8.74 12.94
C ARG A 186 11.99 -9.02 12.79
N PRO A 187 12.75 -8.17 12.09
CA PRO A 187 14.19 -8.36 11.94
C PRO A 187 14.89 -8.38 13.30
N LYS A 188 15.98 -9.12 13.39
CA LYS A 188 16.95 -8.92 14.48
C LYS A 188 17.57 -7.54 14.27
N ASN A 189 17.68 -6.76 15.33
CA ASN A 189 18.42 -5.51 15.25
C ASN A 189 19.86 -5.83 14.85
N SER A 190 20.27 -5.27 13.73
CA SER A 190 21.65 -5.31 13.25
C SER A 190 22.47 -4.23 13.90
#